data_400d6ffb8260cd0928f72d0a34258b59
#
_entry.id   400d6ffb8260cd0928f72d0a34258b59
#
_cell.length_a   1.000
_cell.length_b   1.000
_cell.length_c   1.000
_cell.angle_alpha   90.00
_cell.angle_beta   90.00
_cell.angle_gamma   90.00
#
_symmetry.space_group_name_H-M   'P 1'
#
loop_
_entity.id
_entity.type
_entity.pdbx_description
1 polymer ?
#
loop_
_entity_poly.entity_id
_entity_poly.type
_entity_poly.pdbx_seq_one_letter_code
_entity_poly.pdbx_strand_id
1 'polypeptide(L)'
;MQQVRSREELLQYLKAYSEDRSQEIDERKTLAPLLKTYVIETFAESSGVKGNYPDIFTVQDHFCRIVELDDALLAVYSEDQMLMGYLEKISDRFLLFHTTEKAEQVDKFVPQLVKRSIYLDQLWLSGLMFNQLWEVWIAPQHQDHRYIRISFDYHDRFAGPPLSDEHLDAPAESEESFVETRSTKATLNLQKAVLNEVLAKLQETLSSFRAISALRFPAFNGIGGHDFFYNGKVTNRSNSFLDHYQQICDVCANYAAITETLEKMVWLDAEPNRLSVGGEGYCLNGLPVQIIFKDPLSIDKLQYFIKHTFELGYGPFRLWGNPIYINENLVHVYGLDLHLWQEIYLELTPERFLVILPPGTCGNTIHRLVTNIQMALEPNIDVYIGNRLYQDIIRQHLLERRK
;
A
#
# COMPACT_ATOMS: atom_id res chain seq x y z
N MET A 1 -7.35 -20.91 14.08
CA MET A 1 -5.91 -21.03 13.76
C MET A 1 -5.22 -21.90 14.80
N GLN A 2 -4.20 -22.73 14.44
CA GLN A 2 -3.46 -23.57 15.39
C GLN A 2 -2.50 -22.71 16.23
N GLN A 3 -2.34 -23.04 17.53
CA GLN A 3 -1.33 -22.39 18.36
C GLN A 3 0.06 -22.99 18.08
N VAL A 4 1.03 -22.11 17.86
CA VAL A 4 2.46 -22.43 17.67
C VAL A 4 3.30 -21.71 18.71
N ARG A 5 4.55 -22.15 18.91
CA ARG A 5 5.46 -21.62 19.94
C ARG A 5 6.71 -20.97 19.37
N SER A 6 6.98 -21.20 18.08
CA SER A 6 8.15 -20.64 17.41
C SER A 6 7.87 -20.36 15.93
N ARG A 7 8.74 -19.57 15.32
CA ARG A 7 8.73 -19.30 13.89
C ARG A 7 8.80 -20.59 13.06
N GLU A 8 9.63 -21.55 13.48
CA GLU A 8 9.79 -22.81 12.78
C GLU A 8 8.49 -23.63 12.76
N GLU A 9 7.82 -23.73 13.93
CA GLU A 9 6.51 -24.39 14.03
C GLU A 9 5.46 -23.67 13.18
N LEU A 10 5.49 -22.33 13.11
CA LEU A 10 4.58 -21.57 12.24
C LEU A 10 4.77 -21.94 10.77
N LEU A 11 6.00 -21.93 10.28
CA LEU A 11 6.29 -22.23 8.87
C LEU A 11 5.88 -23.68 8.52
N GLN A 12 6.09 -24.62 9.41
CA GLN A 12 5.64 -26.01 9.26
C GLN A 12 4.11 -26.10 9.22
N TYR A 13 3.41 -25.42 10.12
CA TYR A 13 1.95 -25.37 10.15
C TYR A 13 1.38 -24.76 8.86
N LEU A 14 1.91 -23.61 8.41
CA LEU A 14 1.41 -22.94 7.20
C LEU A 14 1.69 -23.74 5.92
N LYS A 15 2.78 -24.51 5.91
CA LYS A 15 3.09 -25.44 4.81
C LYS A 15 2.05 -26.55 4.76
N ALA A 16 1.83 -27.26 5.86
CA ALA A 16 0.82 -28.33 5.94
C ALA A 16 -0.59 -27.79 5.59
N TYR A 17 -0.95 -26.61 6.13
CA TYR A 17 -2.23 -25.98 5.84
C TYR A 17 -2.44 -25.69 4.34
N SER A 18 -1.40 -25.24 3.63
CA SER A 18 -1.47 -24.93 2.21
C SER A 18 -1.60 -26.21 1.35
N GLU A 19 -0.95 -27.29 1.74
CA GLU A 19 -1.04 -28.60 1.10
C GLU A 19 -2.44 -29.22 1.28
N ASP A 20 -2.95 -29.28 2.51
CA ASP A 20 -4.28 -29.79 2.85
C ASP A 20 -5.38 -29.01 2.14
N ARG A 21 -5.24 -27.68 2.10
CA ARG A 21 -6.19 -26.79 1.45
C ARG A 21 -6.29 -27.01 -0.06
N SER A 22 -5.17 -27.34 -0.70
CA SER A 22 -5.15 -27.70 -2.12
C SER A 22 -5.92 -29.00 -2.39
N GLN A 23 -5.77 -30.01 -1.53
CA GLN A 23 -6.49 -31.27 -1.62
C GLN A 23 -8.01 -31.08 -1.44
N GLU A 24 -8.42 -30.25 -0.47
CA GLU A 24 -9.84 -29.91 -0.26
C GLU A 24 -10.49 -29.29 -1.49
N ILE A 25 -9.75 -28.40 -2.21
CA ILE A 25 -10.22 -27.77 -3.45
C ILE A 25 -10.44 -28.82 -4.53
N ASP A 26 -9.50 -29.74 -4.70
CA ASP A 26 -9.56 -30.81 -5.71
C ASP A 26 -10.71 -31.77 -5.40
N GLU A 27 -10.98 -32.06 -4.13
CA GLU A 27 -12.07 -32.91 -3.69
C GLU A 27 -13.44 -32.23 -3.60
N ARG A 28 -13.54 -30.92 -3.91
CA ARG A 28 -14.76 -30.09 -3.84
C ARG A 28 -15.49 -30.13 -2.49
N LYS A 29 -14.76 -30.23 -1.41
CA LYS A 29 -15.29 -30.20 -0.04
C LYS A 29 -15.61 -28.76 0.42
N THR A 30 -16.33 -28.64 1.55
CA THR A 30 -16.52 -27.37 2.24
C THR A 30 -15.15 -26.84 2.70
N LEU A 31 -14.79 -25.67 2.18
CA LEU A 31 -13.42 -25.22 2.20
C LEU A 31 -13.12 -24.36 3.45
N ALA A 32 -12.05 -24.69 4.16
CA ALA A 32 -11.44 -23.79 5.13
C ALA A 32 -11.02 -22.45 4.47
N PRO A 33 -10.88 -21.34 5.19
CA PRO A 33 -10.41 -20.06 4.63
C PRO A 33 -9.02 -20.19 4.00
N LEU A 34 -8.74 -19.41 2.96
CA LEU A 34 -7.41 -19.39 2.37
C LEU A 34 -6.39 -18.74 3.34
N LEU A 35 -5.14 -19.18 3.27
CA LEU A 35 -4.03 -18.51 3.93
C LEU A 35 -3.89 -17.09 3.34
N LYS A 36 -3.78 -16.12 4.22
CA LYS A 36 -3.52 -14.71 3.89
C LYS A 36 -2.31 -14.22 4.66
N THR A 37 -1.50 -13.43 3.99
CA THR A 37 -0.38 -12.71 4.59
C THR A 37 -0.57 -11.22 4.30
N TYR A 38 -0.46 -10.38 5.33
CA TYR A 38 -0.48 -8.93 5.17
C TYR A 38 0.92 -8.42 5.44
N VAL A 39 1.47 -7.67 4.51
CA VAL A 39 2.76 -7.03 4.66
C VAL A 39 2.54 -5.69 5.38
N ILE A 40 3.15 -5.54 6.52
CA ILE A 40 3.11 -4.35 7.36
C ILE A 40 4.49 -3.73 7.38
N GLU A 41 4.58 -2.46 7.00
CA GLU A 41 5.80 -1.68 7.14
C GLU A 41 5.94 -1.19 8.58
N THR A 42 7.15 -1.23 9.10
CA THR A 42 7.55 -0.64 10.38
C THR A 42 8.73 0.29 10.16
N PHE A 43 8.85 1.34 10.97
CA PHE A 43 9.94 2.30 10.86
C PHE A 43 10.63 2.43 12.23
N ALA A 44 11.40 1.41 12.58
CA ALA A 44 11.98 1.24 13.91
C ALA A 44 12.99 2.34 14.32
N GLU A 45 13.65 2.99 13.36
CA GLU A 45 14.66 4.02 13.64
C GLU A 45 14.08 5.26 14.32
N SER A 46 12.82 5.60 14.07
CA SER A 46 12.19 6.80 14.60
C SER A 46 11.65 6.64 16.02
N SER A 47 11.46 5.42 16.51
CA SER A 47 10.87 5.19 17.83
C SER A 47 11.81 5.51 19.00
N GLY A 48 13.13 5.48 18.78
CA GLY A 48 14.12 5.61 19.87
C GLY A 48 14.02 4.53 20.95
N VAL A 49 13.11 3.58 20.82
CA VAL A 49 12.82 2.51 21.75
C VAL A 49 13.70 1.30 21.41
N LYS A 50 14.51 0.86 22.37
CA LYS A 50 15.33 -0.34 22.21
C LYS A 50 14.46 -1.58 22.42
N GLY A 51 14.40 -2.45 21.43
CA GLY A 51 13.70 -3.74 21.49
C GLY A 51 13.45 -4.30 20.09
N ASN A 52 13.10 -5.59 20.03
CA ASN A 52 12.87 -6.27 18.76
C ASN A 52 11.56 -5.83 18.05
N TYR A 53 10.59 -5.27 18.81
CA TYR A 53 9.26 -4.90 18.30
C TYR A 53 8.67 -3.66 18.99
N PRO A 54 9.41 -2.56 19.14
CA PRO A 54 8.94 -1.42 19.94
C PRO A 54 7.63 -0.82 19.41
N ASP A 55 7.43 -0.89 18.11
CA ASP A 55 6.34 -0.20 17.41
C ASP A 55 5.02 -0.93 17.51
N ILE A 56 5.05 -2.28 17.55
CA ILE A 56 3.84 -3.09 17.56
C ILE A 56 3.17 -3.09 18.94
N PHE A 57 3.95 -2.97 20.02
CA PHE A 57 3.39 -2.95 21.37
C PHE A 57 2.62 -1.67 21.70
N THR A 58 2.77 -0.62 20.91
CA THR A 58 1.97 0.62 21.04
C THR A 58 0.49 0.41 20.77
N VAL A 59 0.08 -0.69 20.14
CA VAL A 59 -1.32 -1.02 19.80
C VAL A 59 -2.01 -1.95 20.80
N GLN A 60 -1.34 -2.32 21.91
CA GLN A 60 -1.90 -3.27 22.90
C GLN A 60 -3.09 -2.75 23.72
N ASP A 61 -3.39 -1.47 23.66
CA ASP A 61 -4.45 -0.89 24.48
C ASP A 61 -5.86 -1.17 23.88
N HIS A 62 -6.62 -2.01 24.57
CA HIS A 62 -8.06 -2.27 24.34
C HIS A 62 -8.49 -2.82 22.96
N PHE A 63 -7.57 -3.03 22.01
CA PHE A 63 -7.90 -3.54 20.68
C PHE A 63 -7.45 -4.97 20.46
N CYS A 64 -6.25 -5.30 20.89
CA CYS A 64 -5.65 -6.62 20.73
C CYS A 64 -4.64 -6.91 21.83
N ARG A 65 -4.38 -8.20 22.04
CA ARG A 65 -3.29 -8.67 22.88
C ARG A 65 -2.19 -9.26 22.01
N ILE A 66 -0.97 -8.82 22.23
CA ILE A 66 0.21 -9.30 21.53
C ILE A 66 1.09 -10.07 22.52
N VAL A 67 1.50 -11.26 22.11
CA VAL A 67 2.34 -12.16 22.92
C VAL A 67 3.58 -12.52 22.13
N GLU A 68 4.75 -12.21 22.66
CA GLU A 68 6.03 -12.62 22.10
C GLU A 68 6.21 -14.14 22.30
N LEU A 69 6.52 -14.85 21.21
CA LEU A 69 6.75 -16.29 21.21
C LEU A 69 8.23 -16.60 21.05
N ASP A 70 8.92 -15.87 20.16
CA ASP A 70 10.38 -15.90 20.01
C ASP A 70 10.86 -14.54 19.45
N ASP A 71 12.17 -14.40 19.20
CA ASP A 71 12.82 -13.16 18.77
C ASP A 71 12.28 -12.59 17.42
N ALA A 72 11.58 -13.42 16.65
CA ALA A 72 11.08 -13.05 15.33
C ALA A 72 9.57 -13.29 15.16
N LEU A 73 8.86 -13.75 16.21
CA LEU A 73 7.47 -14.15 16.12
C LEU A 73 6.61 -13.67 17.28
N LEU A 74 5.50 -13.02 16.95
CA LEU A 74 4.47 -12.60 17.88
C LEU A 74 3.14 -13.25 17.54
N ALA A 75 2.37 -13.67 18.55
CA ALA A 75 0.96 -14.05 18.40
C ALA A 75 0.05 -12.86 18.69
N VAL A 76 -0.96 -12.66 17.84
CA VAL A 76 -1.91 -11.54 17.95
C VAL A 76 -3.32 -12.07 18.20
N TYR A 77 -3.91 -11.64 19.30
CA TYR A 77 -5.25 -12.02 19.71
C TYR A 77 -6.19 -10.80 19.63
N SER A 78 -7.43 -11.04 19.24
CA SER A 78 -8.49 -10.00 19.35
C SER A 78 -8.81 -9.66 20.80
N GLU A 79 -9.64 -8.66 21.01
CA GLU A 79 -10.21 -8.31 22.32
C GLU A 79 -10.93 -9.51 22.97
N ASP A 80 -11.63 -10.31 22.18
CA ASP A 80 -12.31 -11.54 22.61
C ASP A 80 -11.36 -12.75 22.85
N GLN A 81 -10.08 -12.52 22.91
CA GLN A 81 -9.03 -13.55 23.07
C GLN A 81 -8.97 -14.61 21.95
N MET A 82 -9.55 -14.31 20.79
CA MET A 82 -9.37 -15.16 19.59
C MET A 82 -8.01 -14.90 18.94
N LEU A 83 -7.30 -15.97 18.60
CA LEU A 83 -6.05 -15.88 17.86
C LEU A 83 -6.33 -15.41 16.41
N MET A 84 -5.99 -14.16 16.09
CA MET A 84 -6.19 -13.55 14.79
C MET A 84 -5.11 -13.92 13.79
N GLY A 85 -3.88 -14.10 14.24
CA GLY A 85 -2.76 -14.42 13.38
C GLY A 85 -1.42 -14.32 14.11
N TYR A 86 -0.37 -14.43 13.30
CA TYR A 86 1.01 -14.33 13.75
C TYR A 86 1.73 -13.23 12.98
N LEU A 87 2.47 -12.40 13.70
CA LEU A 87 3.37 -11.40 13.13
C LEU A 87 4.79 -11.96 13.14
N GLU A 88 5.37 -12.10 11.95
CA GLU A 88 6.74 -12.51 11.74
C GLU A 88 7.59 -11.32 11.31
N LYS A 89 8.70 -11.07 11.99
CA LYS A 89 9.70 -10.07 11.60
C LYS A 89 10.61 -10.67 10.53
N ILE A 90 10.55 -10.13 9.31
CA ILE A 90 11.42 -10.58 8.20
C ILE A 90 12.58 -9.63 7.91
N SER A 91 12.46 -8.37 8.35
CA SER A 91 13.50 -7.34 8.24
C SER A 91 13.23 -6.23 9.24
N ASP A 92 14.10 -5.23 9.31
CA ASP A 92 13.86 -4.05 10.15
C ASP A 92 12.75 -3.16 9.60
N ARG A 93 12.35 -3.33 8.34
CA ARG A 93 11.30 -2.54 7.68
C ARG A 93 9.97 -3.29 7.55
N PHE A 94 9.94 -4.63 7.60
CA PHE A 94 8.71 -5.38 7.33
C PHE A 94 8.42 -6.46 8.35
N LEU A 95 7.13 -6.51 8.70
CA LEU A 95 6.47 -7.59 9.42
C LEU A 95 5.48 -8.29 8.47
N LEU A 96 5.35 -9.60 8.60
CA LEU A 96 4.34 -10.39 7.90
C LEU A 96 3.27 -10.86 8.89
N PHE A 97 2.03 -10.43 8.70
CA PHE A 97 0.91 -10.94 9.48
C PHE A 97 0.28 -12.12 8.75
N HIS A 98 0.54 -13.33 9.22
CA HIS A 98 0.01 -14.58 8.66
C HIS A 98 -1.28 -14.99 9.37
N THR A 99 -2.31 -15.35 8.58
CA THR A 99 -3.58 -15.78 9.13
C THR A 99 -4.33 -16.77 8.23
N THR A 100 -5.04 -17.69 8.87
CA THR A 100 -5.99 -18.61 8.23
C THR A 100 -7.43 -18.29 8.63
N GLU A 101 -7.68 -17.15 9.29
CA GLU A 101 -9.03 -16.71 9.64
C GLU A 101 -9.81 -16.18 8.43
N LYS A 102 -11.13 -16.02 8.58
CA LYS A 102 -12.01 -15.52 7.52
C LYS A 102 -11.61 -14.11 7.06
N ALA A 103 -11.69 -13.86 5.75
CA ALA A 103 -11.33 -12.56 5.18
C ALA A 103 -12.13 -11.40 5.80
N GLU A 104 -13.44 -11.56 5.98
CA GLU A 104 -14.34 -10.54 6.54
C GLU A 104 -13.87 -10.00 7.90
N GLN A 105 -13.27 -10.84 8.72
CA GLN A 105 -12.76 -10.47 10.04
C GLN A 105 -11.39 -9.81 9.92
N VAL A 106 -10.48 -10.42 9.18
CA VAL A 106 -9.08 -9.98 9.14
C VAL A 106 -8.89 -8.75 8.26
N ASP A 107 -9.67 -8.61 7.19
CA ASP A 107 -9.63 -7.43 6.30
C ASP A 107 -10.09 -6.13 7.03
N LYS A 108 -10.84 -6.27 8.13
CA LYS A 108 -11.17 -5.17 9.04
C LYS A 108 -10.12 -5.00 10.15
N PHE A 109 -9.65 -6.12 10.69
CA PHE A 109 -8.73 -6.13 11.84
C PHE A 109 -7.35 -5.53 11.52
N VAL A 110 -6.70 -5.98 10.44
CA VAL A 110 -5.32 -5.55 10.12
C VAL A 110 -5.23 -4.05 9.81
N PRO A 111 -6.12 -3.43 9.00
CA PRO A 111 -6.10 -1.98 8.82
C PRO A 111 -6.33 -1.20 10.12
N GLN A 112 -7.15 -1.71 11.03
CA GLN A 112 -7.36 -1.07 12.34
C GLN A 112 -6.11 -1.21 13.22
N LEU A 113 -5.44 -2.37 13.23
CA LEU A 113 -4.17 -2.58 13.91
C LEU A 113 -3.13 -1.54 13.45
N VAL A 114 -2.97 -1.40 12.13
CA VAL A 114 -2.00 -0.45 11.54
C VAL A 114 -2.35 1.00 11.88
N LYS A 115 -3.63 1.40 11.83
CA LYS A 115 -4.05 2.78 12.13
C LYS A 115 -3.81 3.20 13.59
N ARG A 116 -3.75 2.25 14.51
CA ARG A 116 -3.54 2.53 15.94
C ARG A 116 -2.10 2.79 16.32
N SER A 117 -1.15 2.49 15.44
CA SER A 117 0.26 2.82 15.62
C SER A 117 0.71 3.88 14.61
N ILE A 118 1.44 4.87 15.09
CA ILE A 118 2.10 5.84 14.22
C ILE A 118 3.29 5.21 13.49
N TYR A 119 3.86 4.13 14.00
CA TYR A 119 5.04 3.48 13.46
C TYR A 119 4.73 2.43 12.39
N LEU A 120 3.46 2.04 12.24
CA LEU A 120 3.05 1.02 11.28
C LEU A 120 2.35 1.63 10.08
N ASP A 121 2.61 1.07 8.91
CA ASP A 121 1.86 1.34 7.69
C ASP A 121 1.66 0.04 6.89
N GLN A 122 0.80 0.06 5.91
CA GLN A 122 0.65 -1.03 4.95
C GLN A 122 1.69 -0.89 3.83
N LEU A 123 2.03 -1.99 3.18
CA LEU A 123 2.71 -1.94 1.90
C LEU A 123 1.71 -1.51 0.83
N TRP A 124 2.06 -0.51 0.00
CA TRP A 124 1.17 0.10 -0.97
C TRP A 124 1.65 -0.15 -2.40
N LEU A 125 0.83 -0.87 -3.18
CA LEU A 125 1.13 -1.22 -4.57
C LEU A 125 0.17 -0.48 -5.51
N SER A 126 0.60 0.65 -6.05
CA SER A 126 -0.15 1.39 -7.06
C SER A 126 -0.26 0.61 -8.37
N GLY A 127 -1.20 0.98 -9.23
CA GLY A 127 -1.29 0.43 -10.58
C GLY A 127 0.00 0.63 -11.38
N LEU A 128 0.68 1.78 -11.18
CA LEU A 128 1.99 2.05 -11.77
C LEU A 128 3.05 1.04 -11.29
N MET A 129 3.06 0.72 -9.99
CA MET A 129 3.99 -0.25 -9.42
C MET A 129 3.65 -1.68 -9.86
N PHE A 130 2.38 -2.07 -9.85
CA PHE A 130 1.96 -3.38 -10.34
C PHE A 130 2.39 -3.64 -11.78
N ASN A 131 2.24 -2.65 -12.67
CA ASN A 131 2.69 -2.76 -14.05
C ASN A 131 4.20 -3.04 -14.14
N GLN A 132 5.03 -2.32 -13.38
CA GLN A 132 6.48 -2.53 -13.40
C GLN A 132 6.89 -3.87 -12.77
N LEU A 133 6.30 -4.24 -11.62
CA LEU A 133 6.55 -5.55 -11.00
C LEU A 133 6.17 -6.69 -11.96
N TRP A 134 5.04 -6.54 -12.66
CA TRP A 134 4.61 -7.52 -13.64
C TRP A 134 5.59 -7.61 -14.82
N GLU A 135 5.81 -6.50 -15.53
CA GLU A 135 6.58 -6.48 -16.76
C GLU A 135 8.05 -6.88 -16.57
N VAL A 136 8.67 -6.36 -15.50
CA VAL A 136 10.12 -6.50 -15.30
C VAL A 136 10.47 -7.70 -14.45
N TRP A 137 9.68 -7.98 -13.41
CA TRP A 137 10.05 -8.98 -12.41
C TRP A 137 9.35 -10.31 -12.62
N ILE A 138 8.02 -10.34 -12.75
CA ILE A 138 7.22 -11.56 -12.74
C ILE A 138 7.10 -12.20 -14.13
N ALA A 139 6.63 -11.44 -15.13
CA ALA A 139 6.33 -11.99 -16.45
C ALA A 139 7.50 -12.72 -17.12
N PRO A 140 8.76 -12.25 -17.03
CA PRO A 140 9.87 -12.93 -17.66
C PRO A 140 10.21 -14.31 -17.07
N GLN A 141 9.67 -14.63 -15.88
CA GLN A 141 9.94 -15.89 -15.18
C GLN A 141 8.89 -16.97 -15.49
N HIS A 142 7.83 -16.64 -16.24
CA HIS A 142 6.71 -17.54 -16.50
C HIS A 142 6.46 -17.76 -17.99
N GLN A 143 5.87 -18.93 -18.30
CA GLN A 143 5.52 -19.30 -19.67
C GLN A 143 4.27 -18.54 -20.17
N ASP A 144 4.19 -18.33 -21.48
CA ASP A 144 3.16 -17.47 -22.09
C ASP A 144 1.72 -17.98 -21.98
N HIS A 145 1.51 -19.30 -21.84
CA HIS A 145 0.20 -19.89 -21.68
C HIS A 145 -0.39 -19.79 -20.26
N ARG A 146 0.37 -19.27 -19.28
CA ARG A 146 -0.15 -19.06 -17.91
C ARG A 146 -1.27 -18.04 -17.91
N TYR A 147 -2.33 -18.33 -17.15
CA TYR A 147 -3.42 -17.40 -16.91
C TYR A 147 -3.10 -16.50 -15.74
N ILE A 148 -3.32 -15.21 -15.99
CA ILE A 148 -3.12 -14.14 -15.02
C ILE A 148 -4.49 -13.58 -14.67
N ARG A 149 -4.74 -13.43 -13.37
CA ARG A 149 -5.92 -12.72 -12.87
C ARG A 149 -5.52 -11.31 -12.46
N ILE A 150 -6.23 -10.33 -13.00
CA ILE A 150 -6.09 -8.92 -12.63
C ILE A 150 -7.46 -8.38 -12.22
N SER A 151 -7.48 -7.65 -11.11
CA SER A 151 -8.71 -7.02 -10.59
C SER A 151 -8.52 -5.52 -10.53
N PHE A 152 -9.59 -4.81 -10.80
CA PHE A 152 -9.70 -3.36 -10.76
C PHE A 152 -10.81 -3.01 -9.78
N ASP A 153 -10.59 -1.98 -8.97
CA ASP A 153 -11.57 -1.51 -8.00
C ASP A 153 -11.38 0.00 -7.78
N TYR A 154 -11.96 0.79 -8.68
CA TYR A 154 -11.94 2.24 -8.60
C TYR A 154 -13.24 2.75 -7.98
N HIS A 155 -13.12 3.53 -6.94
CA HIS A 155 -14.23 4.22 -6.32
C HIS A 155 -13.91 5.71 -6.25
N ASP A 156 -14.60 6.53 -7.03
CA ASP A 156 -14.50 7.99 -6.91
C ASP A 156 -15.18 8.45 -5.60
N ARG A 157 -14.41 8.44 -4.52
CA ARG A 157 -14.90 8.81 -3.18
C ARG A 157 -15.14 10.30 -3.02
N PHE A 158 -14.70 11.10 -3.97
CA PHE A 158 -14.73 12.56 -3.90
C PHE A 158 -15.61 13.19 -4.98
N ALA A 159 -16.40 12.39 -5.69
CA ALA A 159 -17.33 12.87 -6.74
C ALA A 159 -18.62 13.50 -6.21
N GLY A 160 -18.93 13.32 -4.93
CA GLY A 160 -20.19 13.79 -4.33
C GLY A 160 -20.14 15.24 -3.87
N PRO A 161 -21.31 15.88 -3.65
CA PRO A 161 -21.38 17.18 -2.97
C PRO A 161 -20.81 17.04 -1.55
N PRO A 162 -20.27 18.12 -0.96
CA PRO A 162 -19.83 18.10 0.43
C PRO A 162 -20.98 17.64 1.30
N LEU A 163 -20.74 16.59 2.10
CA LEU A 163 -21.73 16.10 3.07
C LEU A 163 -22.08 17.28 3.97
N SER A 164 -23.38 17.55 4.13
CA SER A 164 -23.83 18.48 5.17
C SER A 164 -23.33 17.95 6.53
N ASP A 165 -22.95 18.84 7.42
CA ASP A 165 -22.34 18.50 8.73
C ASP A 165 -23.15 17.49 9.56
N GLU A 166 -24.40 17.21 9.22
CA GLU A 166 -25.30 16.26 9.87
C GLU A 166 -24.98 14.77 9.63
N HIS A 167 -24.08 14.44 8.67
CA HIS A 167 -23.72 13.05 8.34
C HIS A 167 -22.28 12.65 8.74
N LEU A 168 -21.59 13.50 9.49
CA LEU A 168 -20.19 13.26 9.88
C LEU A 168 -20.01 12.16 10.92
N ASP A 169 -21.06 11.80 11.67
CA ASP A 169 -21.03 10.77 12.73
C ASP A 169 -21.47 9.37 12.25
N ALA A 170 -21.87 9.21 10.99
CA ALA A 170 -22.26 7.90 10.48
C ALA A 170 -20.99 7.07 10.19
N PRO A 171 -20.89 5.84 10.77
CA PRO A 171 -19.82 4.92 10.36
C PRO A 171 -19.93 4.67 8.86
N ALA A 172 -18.79 4.56 8.18
CA ALA A 172 -18.66 4.40 6.72
C ALA A 172 -19.34 3.13 6.12
N GLU A 173 -20.28 2.53 6.83
CA GLU A 173 -20.99 1.30 6.52
C GLU A 173 -22.47 1.47 6.20
N SER A 174 -23.03 2.68 6.15
CA SER A 174 -24.42 2.85 5.70
C SER A 174 -24.47 2.84 4.16
N GLU A 175 -24.90 1.72 3.61
CA GLU A 175 -24.99 1.43 2.16
C GLU A 175 -26.07 2.24 1.42
N GLU A 176 -26.65 3.29 1.96
CA GLU A 176 -27.81 3.98 1.39
C GLU A 176 -27.66 5.50 1.21
N SER A 177 -26.50 5.99 0.76
CA SER A 177 -26.52 7.29 0.11
C SER A 177 -26.45 7.08 -1.41
N PHE A 178 -27.56 7.30 -2.12
CA PHE A 178 -27.64 7.35 -3.58
C PHE A 178 -26.92 8.58 -4.16
N VAL A 179 -25.62 8.68 -3.87
CA VAL A 179 -24.74 9.49 -4.69
C VAL A 179 -24.27 8.56 -5.80
N GLU A 180 -24.49 8.90 -7.07
CA GLU A 180 -23.92 8.19 -8.21
C GLU A 180 -22.39 8.28 -8.14
N THR A 181 -21.78 7.47 -7.24
CA THR A 181 -20.33 7.33 -7.17
C THR A 181 -19.91 6.56 -8.42
N ARG A 182 -19.09 7.17 -9.25
CA ARG A 182 -18.46 6.47 -10.38
C ARG A 182 -17.56 5.38 -9.80
N SER A 183 -18.05 4.15 -9.81
CA SER A 183 -17.28 2.99 -9.37
C SER A 183 -17.07 2.03 -10.55
N THR A 184 -15.89 1.47 -10.64
CA THR A 184 -15.56 0.42 -11.62
C THR A 184 -14.97 -0.75 -10.87
N LYS A 185 -15.69 -1.88 -10.88
CA LYS A 185 -15.19 -3.12 -10.32
C LYS A 185 -15.19 -4.20 -11.39
N ALA A 186 -14.01 -4.70 -11.73
CA ALA A 186 -13.84 -5.70 -12.77
C ALA A 186 -12.74 -6.71 -12.40
N THR A 187 -12.87 -7.92 -12.90
CA THR A 187 -11.83 -8.94 -12.81
C THR A 187 -11.66 -9.60 -14.16
N LEU A 188 -10.43 -9.65 -14.64
CA LEU A 188 -10.07 -10.28 -15.91
C LEU A 188 -9.16 -11.49 -15.64
N ASN A 189 -9.34 -12.53 -16.45
CA ASN A 189 -8.44 -13.68 -16.52
C ASN A 189 -7.91 -13.75 -17.95
N LEU A 190 -6.62 -13.45 -18.12
CA LEU A 190 -5.99 -13.36 -19.43
C LEU A 190 -4.76 -14.27 -19.48
N GLN A 191 -4.45 -14.81 -20.67
CA GLN A 191 -3.16 -15.44 -20.87
C GLN A 191 -2.06 -14.38 -20.83
N LYS A 192 -0.90 -14.75 -20.28
CA LYS A 192 0.26 -13.84 -20.17
C LYS A 192 0.63 -13.21 -21.53
N ALA A 193 0.59 -13.98 -22.60
CA ALA A 193 0.96 -13.52 -23.94
C ALA A 193 0.18 -12.29 -24.43
N VAL A 194 -1.08 -12.14 -24.00
CA VAL A 194 -1.96 -11.04 -24.45
C VAL A 194 -2.21 -9.99 -23.37
N LEU A 195 -1.73 -10.21 -22.15
CA LEU A 195 -2.07 -9.36 -21.00
C LEU A 195 -1.68 -7.90 -21.23
N ASN A 196 -0.45 -7.64 -21.62
CA ASN A 196 0.07 -6.27 -21.77
C ASN A 196 -0.69 -5.50 -22.85
N GLU A 197 -1.00 -6.15 -23.98
CA GLU A 197 -1.76 -5.51 -25.09
C GLU A 197 -3.21 -5.19 -24.66
N VAL A 198 -3.88 -6.14 -24.03
CA VAL A 198 -5.27 -5.96 -23.58
C VAL A 198 -5.33 -4.91 -22.48
N LEU A 199 -4.41 -4.95 -21.51
CA LEU A 199 -4.36 -3.99 -20.43
C LEU A 199 -4.11 -2.57 -20.93
N ALA A 200 -3.16 -2.38 -21.85
CA ALA A 200 -2.88 -1.07 -22.45
C ALA A 200 -4.13 -0.49 -23.15
N LYS A 201 -4.84 -1.29 -23.96
CA LYS A 201 -6.07 -0.86 -24.63
C LYS A 201 -7.20 -0.49 -23.64
N LEU A 202 -7.36 -1.29 -22.57
CA LEU A 202 -8.35 -0.99 -21.54
C LEU A 202 -8.03 0.32 -20.80
N GLN A 203 -6.76 0.52 -20.43
CA GLN A 203 -6.29 1.71 -19.73
C GLN A 203 -6.33 2.98 -20.61
N GLU A 204 -6.22 2.83 -21.91
CA GLU A 204 -6.40 3.92 -22.88
C GLU A 204 -7.88 4.28 -23.04
N THR A 205 -8.78 3.29 -23.06
CA THR A 205 -10.20 3.50 -23.26
C THR A 205 -10.93 4.00 -22.02
N LEU A 206 -10.58 3.44 -20.85
CA LEU A 206 -11.20 3.77 -19.57
C LEU A 206 -10.13 3.92 -18.48
N SER A 207 -9.95 5.14 -17.99
CA SER A 207 -8.93 5.48 -16.99
C SER A 207 -9.06 4.64 -15.70
N SER A 208 -10.29 4.25 -15.33
CA SER A 208 -10.55 3.41 -14.15
C SER A 208 -9.81 2.06 -14.14
N PHE A 209 -9.42 1.54 -15.32
CA PHE A 209 -8.57 0.34 -15.42
C PHE A 209 -7.09 0.59 -15.05
N ARG A 210 -6.71 1.81 -14.68
CA ARG A 210 -5.41 2.10 -14.06
C ARG A 210 -5.40 1.84 -12.55
N ALA A 211 -6.56 1.79 -11.91
CA ALA A 211 -6.74 1.45 -10.50
C ALA A 211 -6.72 -0.07 -10.30
N ILE A 212 -5.54 -0.68 -10.43
CA ILE A 212 -5.34 -2.11 -10.21
C ILE A 212 -5.45 -2.39 -8.71
N SER A 213 -6.46 -3.14 -8.31
CA SER A 213 -6.70 -3.50 -6.90
C SER A 213 -6.03 -4.81 -6.50
N ALA A 214 -5.84 -5.73 -7.44
CA ALA A 214 -5.10 -6.96 -7.22
C ALA A 214 -4.54 -7.55 -8.51
N LEU A 215 -3.38 -8.19 -8.39
CA LEU A 215 -2.73 -8.91 -9.47
C LEU A 215 -2.27 -10.28 -8.98
N ARG A 216 -2.64 -11.34 -9.71
CA ARG A 216 -2.17 -12.70 -9.42
C ARG A 216 -0.80 -12.93 -10.00
N PHE A 217 0.18 -13.15 -9.13
CA PHE A 217 1.48 -13.65 -9.51
C PHE A 217 1.42 -15.18 -9.57
N PRO A 218 1.73 -15.80 -10.72
CA PRO A 218 1.72 -17.25 -10.83
C PRO A 218 2.75 -17.88 -9.88
N ALA A 219 2.43 -19.08 -9.38
CA ALA A 219 3.39 -19.86 -8.61
C ALA A 219 4.58 -20.28 -9.47
N PHE A 220 5.80 -20.26 -8.92
CA PHE A 220 7.02 -20.68 -9.64
C PHE A 220 7.02 -22.19 -9.87
N ASN A 221 6.80 -22.95 -8.81
CA ASN A 221 6.94 -24.42 -8.81
C ASN A 221 5.61 -25.14 -8.56
N GLY A 222 4.48 -24.43 -8.54
CA GLY A 222 3.19 -24.96 -8.14
C GLY A 222 2.06 -24.72 -9.15
N ILE A 223 0.88 -25.19 -8.77
CA ILE A 223 -0.38 -24.88 -9.44
C ILE A 223 -0.96 -23.62 -8.79
N GLY A 224 -1.61 -22.76 -9.58
CA GLY A 224 -2.25 -21.55 -9.08
C GLY A 224 -1.32 -20.35 -9.01
N GLY A 225 -1.37 -19.59 -7.92
CA GLY A 225 -0.58 -18.38 -7.73
C GLY A 225 -0.95 -17.65 -6.45
N HIS A 226 -0.53 -16.38 -6.36
CA HIS A 226 -0.70 -15.56 -5.17
C HIS A 226 -1.33 -14.23 -5.57
N ASP A 227 -2.51 -13.93 -5.02
CA ASP A 227 -3.21 -12.67 -5.28
C ASP A 227 -2.59 -11.57 -4.40
N PHE A 228 -1.77 -10.69 -4.98
CA PHE A 228 -1.24 -9.49 -4.35
C PHE A 228 -2.24 -8.36 -4.50
N PHE A 229 -2.63 -7.75 -3.39
CA PHE A 229 -3.55 -6.61 -3.34
C PHE A 229 -2.80 -5.30 -3.14
N TYR A 230 -3.40 -4.20 -3.59
CA TYR A 230 -2.84 -2.86 -3.52
C TYR A 230 -2.41 -2.40 -2.12
N ASN A 231 -2.97 -2.99 -1.07
CA ASN A 231 -2.73 -2.68 0.35
C ASN A 231 -1.83 -3.69 1.06
N GLY A 232 -1.01 -4.42 0.33
CA GLY A 232 -0.05 -5.37 0.91
C GLY A 232 -0.64 -6.70 1.40
N LYS A 233 -1.93 -6.93 1.25
CA LYS A 233 -2.53 -8.26 1.47
C LYS A 233 -2.09 -9.20 0.36
N VAL A 234 -1.73 -10.44 0.71
CA VAL A 234 -1.42 -11.50 -0.24
C VAL A 234 -2.21 -12.76 0.11
N THR A 235 -3.01 -13.27 -0.83
CA THR A 235 -3.78 -14.49 -0.63
C THR A 235 -3.13 -15.65 -1.35
N ASN A 236 -2.79 -16.71 -0.62
CA ASN A 236 -2.26 -17.93 -1.20
C ASN A 236 -3.36 -18.74 -1.90
N ARG A 237 -3.22 -18.91 -3.20
CA ARG A 237 -4.07 -19.78 -4.03
C ARG A 237 -3.27 -20.87 -4.71
N SER A 238 -2.04 -21.10 -4.24
CA SER A 238 -1.20 -22.21 -4.66
C SER A 238 -1.19 -23.31 -3.59
N ASN A 239 -0.69 -24.47 -3.96
CA ASN A 239 -0.42 -25.58 -3.05
C ASN A 239 0.91 -25.45 -2.31
N SER A 240 1.68 -24.40 -2.55
CA SER A 240 3.00 -24.18 -1.97
C SER A 240 3.03 -22.95 -1.07
N PHE A 241 3.21 -23.17 0.22
CA PHE A 241 3.52 -22.07 1.15
C PHE A 241 4.91 -21.49 0.91
N LEU A 242 5.88 -22.30 0.59
CA LEU A 242 7.25 -21.84 0.35
C LEU A 242 7.32 -20.86 -0.81
N ASP A 243 6.59 -21.16 -1.89
CA ASP A 243 6.50 -20.30 -3.06
C ASP A 243 5.78 -18.97 -2.73
N HIS A 244 4.70 -19.05 -1.94
CA HIS A 244 3.99 -17.88 -1.41
C HIS A 244 4.91 -16.99 -0.59
N TYR A 245 5.64 -17.58 0.34
CA TYR A 245 6.56 -16.89 1.24
C TYR A 245 7.70 -16.21 0.45
N GLN A 246 8.32 -16.95 -0.46
CA GLN A 246 9.44 -16.45 -1.26
C GLN A 246 9.01 -15.25 -2.13
N GLN A 247 7.86 -15.33 -2.79
CA GLN A 247 7.37 -14.21 -3.60
C GLN A 247 7.07 -12.96 -2.76
N ILE A 248 6.54 -13.12 -1.55
CA ILE A 248 6.33 -12.00 -0.64
C ILE A 248 7.66 -11.38 -0.23
N CYS A 249 8.64 -12.19 0.17
CA CYS A 249 9.97 -11.70 0.53
C CYS A 249 10.65 -10.96 -0.63
N ASP A 250 10.53 -11.47 -1.86
CA ASP A 250 11.08 -10.83 -3.05
C ASP A 250 10.41 -9.48 -3.34
N VAL A 251 9.09 -9.40 -3.21
CA VAL A 251 8.35 -8.12 -3.35
C VAL A 251 8.76 -7.15 -2.25
N CYS A 252 8.82 -7.57 -0.99
CA CYS A 252 9.27 -6.74 0.13
C CYS A 252 10.67 -6.19 -0.08
N ALA A 253 11.60 -7.03 -0.52
CA ALA A 253 12.99 -6.64 -0.76
C ALA A 253 13.13 -5.64 -1.92
N ASN A 254 12.35 -5.80 -3.00
CA ASN A 254 12.30 -4.83 -4.09
C ASN A 254 11.66 -3.51 -3.63
N TYR A 255 10.56 -3.60 -2.92
CA TYR A 255 9.84 -2.44 -2.40
C TYR A 255 10.71 -1.61 -1.43
N ALA A 256 11.39 -2.25 -0.47
CA ALA A 256 12.30 -1.58 0.45
C ALA A 256 13.35 -0.76 -0.29
N ALA A 257 14.02 -1.38 -1.24
CA ALA A 257 15.10 -0.74 -1.97
C ALA A 257 14.61 0.40 -2.90
N ILE A 258 13.41 0.28 -3.49
CA ILE A 258 12.77 1.38 -4.23
C ILE A 258 12.44 2.53 -3.27
N THR A 259 11.85 2.22 -2.12
CA THR A 259 11.47 3.22 -1.11
C THR A 259 12.67 3.98 -0.57
N GLU A 260 13.76 3.29 -0.22
CA GLU A 260 15.02 3.90 0.21
C GLU A 260 15.65 4.79 -0.87
N THR A 261 15.52 4.40 -2.14
CA THR A 261 15.98 5.22 -3.27
C THR A 261 15.15 6.50 -3.37
N LEU A 262 13.83 6.39 -3.22
CA LEU A 262 12.94 7.56 -3.21
C LEU A 262 13.23 8.48 -2.04
N GLU A 263 13.41 7.96 -0.83
CA GLU A 263 13.77 8.72 0.37
C GLU A 263 14.99 9.61 0.12
N LYS A 264 16.07 9.02 -0.40
CA LYS A 264 17.32 9.74 -0.74
C LYS A 264 17.12 10.81 -1.82
N MET A 265 16.14 10.65 -2.69
CA MET A 265 15.85 11.61 -3.76
C MET A 265 14.96 12.77 -3.31
N VAL A 266 14.00 12.49 -2.42
CA VAL A 266 12.92 13.44 -2.12
C VAL A 266 13.16 14.28 -0.87
N TRP A 267 13.97 13.84 0.08
CA TRP A 267 14.19 14.58 1.30
C TRP A 267 14.76 15.96 1.02
N LEU A 268 13.88 16.95 1.13
CA LEU A 268 14.21 18.33 0.83
C LEU A 268 14.81 19.00 2.08
N ASP A 269 16.09 19.29 2.00
CA ASP A 269 16.86 19.97 3.06
C ASP A 269 17.59 21.20 2.51
N ALA A 270 17.84 22.17 3.38
CA ALA A 270 18.58 23.37 3.05
C ALA A 270 19.98 23.32 3.70
N GLU A 271 20.98 23.01 2.90
CA GLU A 271 22.36 23.01 3.35
C GLU A 271 23.03 24.38 3.19
N PRO A 272 23.75 24.89 4.24
CA PRO A 272 24.51 26.12 4.11
C PRO A 272 25.60 25.97 3.04
N ASN A 273 25.62 26.85 2.06
CA ASN A 273 26.63 26.88 1.02
C ASN A 273 27.41 28.18 1.08
N ARG A 274 28.75 28.08 1.13
CA ARG A 274 29.63 29.25 0.99
C ARG A 274 29.76 29.64 -0.46
N LEU A 275 29.12 30.71 -0.83
CA LEU A 275 29.29 31.28 -2.18
C LEU A 275 30.75 31.75 -2.36
N SER A 276 31.35 31.45 -3.52
CA SER A 276 32.73 31.78 -3.87
C SER A 276 33.05 33.31 -3.91
N VAL A 277 32.05 34.16 -3.71
CA VAL A 277 32.15 35.62 -3.74
C VAL A 277 31.59 36.24 -2.43
N GLY A 278 32.05 35.71 -1.27
CA GLY A 278 31.86 36.41 0.01
C GLY A 278 30.44 36.47 0.58
N GLY A 279 29.51 35.61 0.13
CA GLY A 279 28.16 35.50 0.67
C GLY A 279 27.91 34.13 1.30
N GLU A 280 27.05 34.08 2.31
CA GLU A 280 26.44 32.85 2.79
C GLU A 280 25.10 32.63 2.03
N GLY A 281 24.91 31.45 1.47
CA GLY A 281 23.69 31.03 0.78
C GLY A 281 23.30 29.64 1.22
N TYR A 282 22.13 29.17 0.78
CA TYR A 282 21.67 27.82 1.00
C TYR A 282 21.52 27.10 -0.35
N CYS A 283 21.92 25.85 -0.38
CA CYS A 283 21.62 24.93 -1.48
C CYS A 283 20.46 24.04 -1.03
N LEU A 284 19.42 23.98 -1.84
CA LEU A 284 18.32 23.01 -1.61
C LEU A 284 18.72 21.67 -2.20
N ASN A 285 18.81 20.66 -1.36
CA ASN A 285 18.94 19.26 -1.74
C ASN A 285 17.58 18.59 -1.67
N GLY A 286 17.38 17.52 -2.47
CA GLY A 286 16.11 16.82 -2.57
C GLY A 286 15.22 17.34 -3.70
N LEU A 287 14.23 16.53 -4.06
CA LEU A 287 13.35 16.75 -5.20
C LEU A 287 11.89 16.68 -4.77
N PRO A 288 11.03 17.58 -5.24
CA PRO A 288 9.61 17.48 -4.97
C PRO A 288 8.99 16.30 -5.73
N VAL A 289 7.94 15.73 -5.15
CA VAL A 289 7.06 14.77 -5.81
C VAL A 289 5.94 15.55 -6.50
N GLN A 290 5.72 15.31 -7.79
CA GLN A 290 4.64 15.90 -8.56
C GLN A 290 3.69 14.80 -9.03
N ILE A 291 2.40 14.95 -8.71
CA ILE A 291 1.34 14.07 -9.19
C ILE A 291 0.49 14.90 -10.14
N ILE A 292 0.53 14.59 -11.42
CA ILE A 292 -0.14 15.33 -12.49
C ILE A 292 -1.37 14.56 -12.93
N PHE A 293 -2.50 15.20 -12.89
CA PHE A 293 -3.77 14.66 -13.37
C PHE A 293 -3.87 14.85 -14.89
N LYS A 294 -4.08 13.76 -15.64
CA LYS A 294 -4.32 13.87 -17.10
C LYS A 294 -5.66 14.54 -17.40
N ASP A 295 -6.64 14.26 -16.56
CA ASP A 295 -7.93 14.90 -16.55
C ASP A 295 -8.00 15.77 -15.29
N PRO A 296 -7.98 17.12 -15.40
CA PRO A 296 -8.00 17.98 -14.23
C PRO A 296 -9.21 17.73 -13.33
N LEU A 297 -9.00 17.79 -12.03
CA LEU A 297 -10.07 17.66 -11.04
C LEU A 297 -11.04 18.84 -11.17
N SER A 298 -12.34 18.62 -10.95
CA SER A 298 -13.24 19.74 -10.72
C SER A 298 -12.91 20.43 -9.39
N ILE A 299 -13.23 21.72 -9.28
CA ILE A 299 -12.98 22.48 -8.05
C ILE A 299 -13.71 21.85 -6.87
N ASP A 300 -14.97 21.45 -7.04
CA ASP A 300 -15.76 20.79 -6.01
C ASP A 300 -15.08 19.50 -5.52
N LYS A 301 -14.58 18.68 -6.45
CA LYS A 301 -13.87 17.44 -6.13
C LYS A 301 -12.58 17.73 -5.36
N LEU A 302 -11.82 18.75 -5.76
CA LEU A 302 -10.61 19.17 -5.08
C LEU A 302 -10.92 19.64 -3.66
N GLN A 303 -11.91 20.50 -3.48
CA GLN A 303 -12.33 21.01 -2.16
C GLN A 303 -12.81 19.88 -1.25
N TYR A 304 -13.62 18.96 -1.79
CA TYR A 304 -14.10 17.80 -1.05
C TYR A 304 -12.94 16.87 -0.63
N PHE A 305 -11.98 16.64 -1.54
CA PHE A 305 -10.76 15.90 -1.22
C PHE A 305 -9.97 16.57 -0.09
N ILE A 306 -9.77 17.89 -0.16
CA ILE A 306 -9.02 18.66 0.84
C ILE A 306 -9.69 18.53 2.21
N LYS A 307 -11.01 18.81 2.27
CA LYS A 307 -11.78 18.71 3.52
C LYS A 307 -11.64 17.33 4.16
N HIS A 308 -11.89 16.27 3.40
CA HIS A 308 -11.91 14.91 3.95
C HIS A 308 -10.54 14.36 4.29
N THR A 309 -9.52 14.72 3.50
CA THR A 309 -8.16 14.19 3.71
C THR A 309 -7.41 14.93 4.79
N PHE A 310 -7.51 16.27 4.84
CA PHE A 310 -6.67 17.09 5.70
C PHE A 310 -7.41 17.63 6.92
N GLU A 311 -8.58 18.25 6.76
CA GLU A 311 -9.29 18.85 7.89
C GLU A 311 -9.89 17.77 8.81
N LEU A 312 -10.50 16.74 8.25
CA LEU A 312 -11.10 15.65 9.00
C LEU A 312 -10.13 14.50 9.31
N GLY A 313 -9.02 14.38 8.57
CA GLY A 313 -8.04 13.31 8.74
C GLY A 313 -8.57 11.91 8.44
N TYR A 314 -9.66 11.80 7.68
CA TYR A 314 -10.28 10.53 7.37
C TYR A 314 -9.71 9.89 6.10
N GLY A 315 -9.79 8.58 6.05
CA GLY A 315 -9.50 7.81 4.85
C GLY A 315 -8.11 7.18 4.83
N PRO A 316 -7.77 6.57 3.69
CA PRO A 316 -6.56 5.76 3.54
C PRO A 316 -5.29 6.60 3.34
N PHE A 317 -5.43 7.91 3.14
CA PHE A 317 -4.27 8.80 2.94
C PHE A 317 -3.43 8.97 4.20
N ARG A 318 -4.05 8.85 5.39
CA ARG A 318 -3.39 9.05 6.70
C ARG A 318 -2.68 10.40 6.79
N LEU A 319 -3.34 11.43 6.31
CA LEU A 319 -2.87 12.82 6.37
C LEU A 319 -3.82 13.65 7.20
N TRP A 320 -3.29 14.61 7.90
CA TRP A 320 -4.02 15.67 8.57
C TRP A 320 -3.30 16.98 8.32
N GLY A 321 -4.00 18.10 8.28
CA GLY A 321 -3.34 19.37 8.05
C GLY A 321 -4.27 20.56 8.04
N ASN A 322 -3.67 21.74 7.88
CA ASN A 322 -4.38 23.00 7.82
C ASN A 322 -4.31 23.56 6.38
N PRO A 323 -5.39 23.49 5.60
CA PRO A 323 -5.44 24.08 4.27
C PRO A 323 -5.45 25.60 4.32
N ILE A 324 -4.63 26.23 3.48
CA ILE A 324 -4.55 27.68 3.29
C ILE A 324 -4.96 27.96 1.84
N TYR A 325 -6.18 28.46 1.67
CA TYR A 325 -6.73 28.79 0.34
C TYR A 325 -6.12 30.09 -0.16
N ILE A 326 -5.23 30.00 -1.16
CA ILE A 326 -4.65 31.17 -1.83
C ILE A 326 -5.68 31.75 -2.80
N ASN A 327 -6.37 30.87 -3.54
CA ASN A 327 -7.54 31.15 -4.36
C ASN A 327 -8.31 29.83 -4.59
N GLU A 328 -9.37 29.85 -5.42
CA GLU A 328 -10.21 28.68 -5.70
C GLU A 328 -9.44 27.49 -6.30
N ASN A 329 -8.35 27.75 -7.04
CA ASN A 329 -7.56 26.77 -7.77
C ASN A 329 -6.22 26.43 -7.11
N LEU A 330 -5.86 27.09 -6.01
CA LEU A 330 -4.56 26.93 -5.37
C LEU A 330 -4.70 26.89 -3.85
N VAL A 331 -4.35 25.74 -3.28
CA VAL A 331 -4.37 25.54 -1.83
C VAL A 331 -3.02 25.00 -1.37
N HIS A 332 -2.47 25.63 -0.36
CA HIS A 332 -1.29 25.13 0.35
C HIS A 332 -1.74 24.39 1.59
N VAL A 333 -1.12 23.25 1.88
CA VAL A 333 -1.39 22.48 3.10
C VAL A 333 -0.12 22.31 3.90
N TYR A 334 -0.14 22.79 5.13
CA TYR A 334 0.81 22.40 6.16
C TYR A 334 0.21 21.19 6.88
N GLY A 335 0.77 20.02 6.64
CA GLY A 335 0.20 18.77 7.09
C GLY A 335 1.14 17.93 7.92
N LEU A 336 0.55 16.90 8.51
CA LEU A 336 1.23 15.81 9.17
C LEU A 336 0.88 14.51 8.43
N ASP A 337 1.89 13.74 8.15
CA ASP A 337 1.71 12.32 7.87
C ASP A 337 1.48 11.60 9.20
N LEU A 338 0.31 10.98 9.36
CA LEU A 338 -0.07 10.24 10.56
C LEU A 338 0.71 8.92 10.72
N HIS A 339 1.50 8.54 9.72
CA HIS A 339 2.60 7.61 9.86
C HIS A 339 3.85 8.40 10.27
N LEU A 340 4.43 8.09 11.42
CA LEU A 340 5.57 8.74 12.06
C LEU A 340 5.33 10.19 12.56
N TRP A 341 4.16 10.77 12.35
CA TRP A 341 3.84 12.15 12.71
C TRP A 341 4.84 13.16 12.14
N GLN A 342 5.24 12.93 10.88
CA GLN A 342 6.19 13.78 10.18
C GLN A 342 5.48 14.89 9.41
N GLU A 343 6.10 16.06 9.37
CA GLU A 343 5.60 17.18 8.58
C GLU A 343 5.63 16.85 7.09
N ILE A 344 4.60 17.32 6.38
CA ILE A 344 4.46 17.23 4.94
C ILE A 344 3.88 18.54 4.40
N TYR A 345 4.42 19.04 3.30
CA TYR A 345 3.93 20.26 2.68
C TYR A 345 3.39 19.93 1.29
N LEU A 346 2.20 20.48 1.00
CA LEU A 346 1.56 20.25 -0.28
C LEU A 346 1.10 21.58 -0.90
N GLU A 347 1.27 21.66 -2.21
CA GLU A 347 0.58 22.61 -3.07
C GLU A 347 -0.42 21.81 -3.92
N LEU A 348 -1.69 22.17 -3.85
CA LEU A 348 -2.79 21.44 -4.48
C LEU A 348 -3.48 22.34 -5.47
N THR A 349 -3.53 21.89 -6.72
CA THR A 349 -4.31 22.50 -7.80
C THR A 349 -5.17 21.45 -8.50
N PRO A 350 -6.18 21.84 -9.31
CA PRO A 350 -6.94 20.89 -10.12
C PRO A 350 -6.09 20.05 -11.06
N GLU A 351 -4.96 20.58 -11.55
CA GLU A 351 -4.11 19.93 -12.54
C GLU A 351 -3.03 19.06 -11.91
N ARG A 352 -2.59 19.40 -10.68
CA ARG A 352 -1.47 18.70 -10.03
C ARG A 352 -1.45 18.86 -8.52
N PHE A 353 -0.82 17.90 -7.86
CA PHE A 353 -0.36 18.01 -6.48
C PHE A 353 1.17 18.02 -6.46
N LEU A 354 1.75 19.02 -5.80
CA LEU A 354 3.17 19.08 -5.49
C LEU A 354 3.35 18.72 -4.00
N VAL A 355 4.19 17.74 -3.72
CA VAL A 355 4.43 17.23 -2.36
C VAL A 355 5.90 17.39 -2.00
N ILE A 356 6.14 17.97 -0.85
CA ILE A 356 7.48 18.19 -0.29
C ILE A 356 7.59 17.38 0.98
N LEU A 357 8.61 16.56 1.04
CA LEU A 357 8.91 15.67 2.16
C LEU A 357 10.21 16.10 2.83
N PRO A 358 10.17 16.59 4.09
CA PRO A 358 11.37 16.87 4.88
C PRO A 358 12.20 15.60 5.14
N PRO A 359 13.50 15.75 5.50
CA PRO A 359 14.34 14.65 5.91
C PRO A 359 13.73 13.85 7.08
N GLY A 360 13.82 12.53 7.00
CA GLY A 360 13.26 11.60 8.00
C GLY A 360 11.81 11.21 7.78
N THR A 361 11.13 11.75 6.75
CA THR A 361 9.81 11.24 6.35
C THR A 361 9.95 9.87 5.68
N CYS A 362 8.98 8.99 5.91
CA CYS A 362 8.98 7.67 5.28
C CYS A 362 8.64 7.77 3.79
N GLY A 363 9.45 7.16 2.93
CA GLY A 363 9.19 7.10 1.48
C GLY A 363 7.92 6.33 1.13
N ASN A 364 7.42 5.50 2.03
CA ASN A 364 6.13 4.82 1.88
C ASN A 364 4.95 5.80 1.73
N THR A 365 5.08 7.02 2.24
CA THR A 365 4.11 8.10 2.03
C THR A 365 3.85 8.36 0.56
N ILE A 366 4.88 8.29 -0.30
CA ILE A 366 4.74 8.46 -1.75
C ILE A 366 3.90 7.31 -2.32
N HIS A 367 4.25 6.08 -1.97
CA HIS A 367 3.52 4.89 -2.45
C HIS A 367 2.06 4.92 -2.01
N ARG A 368 1.80 5.30 -0.74
CA ARG A 368 0.44 5.46 -0.20
C ARG A 368 -0.34 6.53 -0.93
N LEU A 369 0.25 7.71 -1.15
CA LEU A 369 -0.38 8.80 -1.90
C LEU A 369 -0.73 8.38 -3.32
N VAL A 370 0.22 7.86 -4.07
CA VAL A 370 0.02 7.43 -5.47
C VAL A 370 -1.04 6.34 -5.55
N THR A 371 -0.97 5.34 -4.68
CA THR A 371 -1.95 4.24 -4.67
C THR A 371 -3.35 4.75 -4.38
N ASN A 372 -3.52 5.53 -3.31
CA ASN A 372 -4.86 5.97 -2.90
C ASN A 372 -5.44 7.04 -3.83
N ILE A 373 -4.61 7.87 -4.47
CA ILE A 373 -5.07 8.77 -5.54
C ILE A 373 -5.62 7.95 -6.70
N GLN A 374 -4.89 6.93 -7.17
CA GLN A 374 -5.38 6.07 -8.26
C GLN A 374 -6.65 5.30 -7.91
N MET A 375 -6.79 4.86 -6.66
CA MET A 375 -7.93 4.05 -6.22
C MET A 375 -9.19 4.86 -5.90
N ALA A 376 -9.06 6.14 -5.50
CA ALA A 376 -10.15 6.86 -4.87
C ALA A 376 -10.38 8.30 -5.40
N LEU A 377 -9.43 8.89 -6.10
CA LEU A 377 -9.53 10.26 -6.58
C LEU A 377 -9.47 10.35 -8.11
N GLU A 378 -8.34 10.04 -8.71
CA GLU A 378 -8.13 10.08 -10.16
C GLU A 378 -7.13 8.99 -10.58
N PRO A 379 -7.57 7.98 -11.35
CA PRO A 379 -6.70 6.86 -11.71
C PRO A 379 -5.70 7.21 -12.82
N ASN A 380 -5.96 8.25 -13.65
CA ASN A 380 -5.14 8.64 -14.78
C ASN A 380 -4.14 9.73 -14.40
N ILE A 381 -3.06 9.32 -13.75
CA ILE A 381 -2.02 10.21 -13.25
C ILE A 381 -0.65 9.88 -13.81
N ASP A 382 0.19 10.92 -13.96
CA ASP A 382 1.64 10.79 -14.05
C ASP A 382 2.28 11.25 -12.73
N VAL A 383 3.29 10.53 -12.29
CA VAL A 383 4.02 10.86 -11.05
C VAL A 383 5.48 11.11 -11.38
N TYR A 384 6.01 12.24 -10.94
CA TYR A 384 7.40 12.64 -11.14
C TYR A 384 8.10 12.86 -9.80
N ILE A 385 9.36 12.45 -9.74
CA ILE A 385 10.30 12.81 -8.68
C ILE A 385 11.31 13.79 -9.32
N GLY A 386 11.11 15.08 -9.05
CA GLY A 386 11.78 16.11 -9.84
C GLY A 386 11.37 16.05 -11.32
N ASN A 387 12.30 15.67 -12.20
CA ASN A 387 12.07 15.51 -13.63
C ASN A 387 12.03 14.04 -14.12
N ARG A 388 12.06 13.06 -13.20
CA ARG A 388 12.05 11.62 -13.53
C ARG A 388 10.68 11.03 -13.23
N LEU A 389 10.17 10.21 -14.14
CA LEU A 389 8.94 9.44 -13.91
C LEU A 389 9.16 8.42 -12.77
N TYR A 390 8.22 8.36 -11.84
CA TYR A 390 8.20 7.42 -10.74
C TYR A 390 8.29 5.96 -11.22
N GLN A 391 7.55 5.60 -12.26
CA GLN A 391 7.60 4.27 -12.83
C GLN A 391 8.95 3.92 -13.47
N ASP A 392 9.68 4.90 -14.01
CA ASP A 392 11.00 4.66 -14.58
C ASP A 392 12.05 4.40 -13.49
N ILE A 393 11.91 5.06 -12.33
CA ILE A 393 12.75 4.80 -11.15
C ILE A 393 12.53 3.37 -10.67
N ILE A 394 11.27 2.95 -10.55
CA ILE A 394 10.91 1.58 -10.18
C ILE A 394 11.49 0.58 -11.18
N ARG A 395 11.26 0.83 -12.48
CA ARG A 395 11.73 -0.03 -13.56
C ARG A 395 13.24 -0.21 -13.56
N GLN A 396 13.97 0.89 -13.44
CA GLN A 396 15.43 0.87 -13.38
C GLN A 396 15.90 -0.02 -12.22
N HIS A 397 15.31 0.19 -11.04
CA HIS A 397 15.69 -0.57 -9.85
C HIS A 397 15.44 -2.07 -9.99
N LEU A 398 14.26 -2.46 -10.50
CA LEU A 398 13.93 -3.87 -10.77
C LEU A 398 14.86 -4.52 -11.79
N LEU A 399 15.30 -3.78 -12.82
CA LEU A 399 16.25 -4.27 -13.82
C LEU A 399 17.66 -4.49 -13.25
N GLU A 400 18.10 -3.61 -12.35
CA GLU A 400 19.40 -3.72 -11.69
C GLU A 400 19.49 -4.93 -10.76
N ARG A 401 18.42 -5.21 -10.02
CA ARG A 401 18.35 -6.38 -9.12
C ARG A 401 18.16 -7.72 -9.83
N ARG A 402 17.74 -7.72 -11.07
CA ARG A 402 17.56 -8.93 -11.87
C ARG A 402 18.86 -9.44 -12.50
N LYS A 403 19.91 -8.61 -12.59
CA LYS A 403 21.25 -8.97 -13.06
C LYS A 403 22.01 -9.76 -12.03
#